data_469d439df02aabcf560e21f9d294d7ac
#
_entry.id   469d439df02aabcf560e21f9d294d7ac
#
_cell.length_a   1.000
_cell.length_b   1.000
_cell.length_c   1.000
_cell.angle_alpha   90.00
_cell.angle_beta   90.00
_cell.angle_gamma   90.00
#
_symmetry.space_group_name_H-M   'P 1'
#
loop_
_entity.id
_entity.type
_entity.pdbx_description
1 polymer ?
#
loop_
_entity_poly.entity_id
_entity_poly.type
_entity_poly.pdbx_seq_one_letter_code
_entity_poly.pdbx_strand_id
1 'polypeptide(L)'
;MKTVLVTGCSGLVGTHIVDQLLEKGYFVVGVDLKESKERKNFKFHNIDLRDTTEVSVLFDWYEFEGCINSFGIKGTPKTAKENPVDFLEPSIKGNFNIIENCFRKDVWLVFMSSVGVYESAPEFIEDTVWKTLPSQHDWYPSWSKRVPELYLEAYGVQHNWKNWTVVRPANIFGEYDNFGEWAMALPANIKKVYESEGEIVGWGDGTPTRDFIYAGDVASATIKCMEEKLHITSNLGSGEEISIKRMVDTIIKVSGKNINVTWDTSKPNGEPRRRM
;
A
#
# COMPACT_ATOMS: atom_id res chain seq x y z
N MET A 1 -6.93 22.45 -16.33
CA MET A 1 -7.24 21.17 -15.67
C MET A 1 -6.17 21.00 -14.60
N LYS A 2 -6.54 20.66 -13.36
CA LYS A 2 -5.56 20.43 -12.30
C LYS A 2 -4.82 19.12 -12.56
N THR A 3 -3.51 19.11 -12.35
CA THR A 3 -2.65 17.95 -12.60
C THR A 3 -2.25 17.27 -11.28
N VAL A 4 -2.37 15.95 -11.21
CA VAL A 4 -2.00 15.17 -10.02
C VAL A 4 -0.96 14.12 -10.41
N LEU A 5 0.11 14.01 -9.61
CA LEU A 5 1.09 12.94 -9.74
C LEU A 5 0.64 11.71 -8.95
N VAL A 6 0.69 10.54 -9.58
CA VAL A 6 0.45 9.25 -8.92
C VAL A 6 1.65 8.35 -9.15
N THR A 7 2.40 8.05 -8.10
CA THR A 7 3.50 7.08 -8.17
C THR A 7 2.99 5.69 -7.81
N GLY A 8 3.59 4.63 -8.38
CA GLY A 8 3.03 3.28 -8.26
C GLY A 8 1.68 3.15 -8.98
N CYS A 9 1.48 3.90 -10.06
CA CYS A 9 0.20 4.06 -10.76
C CYS A 9 -0.34 2.79 -11.42
N SER A 10 0.51 1.79 -11.63
CA SER A 10 0.14 0.48 -12.21
C SER A 10 -0.06 -0.62 -11.13
N GLY A 11 0.09 -0.25 -9.85
CA GLY A 11 -0.13 -1.12 -8.71
C GLY A 11 -1.61 -1.25 -8.33
N LEU A 12 -1.89 -2.11 -7.31
CA LEU A 12 -3.24 -2.37 -6.80
C LEU A 12 -4.01 -1.09 -6.48
N VAL A 13 -3.47 -0.22 -5.63
CA VAL A 13 -4.16 1.01 -5.21
C VAL A 13 -3.97 2.12 -6.25
N GLY A 14 -2.75 2.21 -6.83
CA GLY A 14 -2.42 3.25 -7.80
C GLY A 14 -3.35 3.26 -9.02
N THR A 15 -3.74 2.09 -9.50
CA THR A 15 -4.70 1.98 -10.62
C THR A 15 -6.07 2.55 -10.26
N HIS A 16 -6.60 2.23 -9.06
CA HIS A 16 -7.86 2.81 -8.57
C HIS A 16 -7.78 4.33 -8.35
N ILE A 17 -6.62 4.82 -7.85
CA ILE A 17 -6.40 6.27 -7.70
C ILE A 17 -6.44 6.96 -9.06
N VAL A 18 -5.72 6.42 -10.05
CA VAL A 18 -5.72 6.97 -11.41
C VAL A 18 -7.13 7.03 -11.99
N ASP A 19 -7.87 5.91 -11.94
CA ASP A 19 -9.22 5.84 -12.52
C ASP A 19 -10.17 6.84 -11.85
N GLN A 20 -10.20 6.93 -10.51
CA GLN A 20 -11.05 7.87 -9.78
C GLN A 20 -10.66 9.35 -9.99
N LEU A 21 -9.36 9.67 -10.11
CA LEU A 21 -8.92 11.03 -10.43
C LEU A 21 -9.35 11.46 -11.83
N LEU A 22 -9.25 10.54 -12.81
CA LEU A 22 -9.72 10.79 -14.17
C LEU A 22 -11.24 11.02 -14.23
N GLU A 23 -12.02 10.22 -13.49
CA GLU A 23 -13.48 10.41 -13.35
C GLU A 23 -13.83 11.77 -12.71
N LYS A 24 -13.02 12.26 -11.78
CA LYS A 24 -13.14 13.59 -11.17
C LYS A 24 -12.67 14.75 -12.09
N GLY A 25 -12.13 14.45 -13.27
CA GLY A 25 -11.71 15.44 -14.25
C GLY A 25 -10.31 16.00 -14.06
N TYR A 26 -9.45 15.34 -13.30
CA TYR A 26 -8.03 15.69 -13.22
C TYR A 26 -7.27 15.26 -14.49
N PHE A 27 -6.14 15.91 -14.76
CA PHE A 27 -5.09 15.35 -15.58
C PHE A 27 -4.14 14.57 -14.68
N VAL A 28 -3.89 13.30 -14.99
CA VAL A 28 -3.07 12.45 -14.14
C VAL A 28 -1.74 12.15 -14.82
N VAL A 29 -0.65 12.43 -14.12
CA VAL A 29 0.70 11.97 -14.47
C VAL A 29 0.99 10.74 -13.61
N GLY A 30 1.14 9.60 -14.27
CA GLY A 30 1.42 8.32 -13.59
C GLY A 30 2.89 7.92 -13.75
N VAL A 31 3.50 7.44 -12.68
CA VAL A 31 4.87 6.92 -12.67
C VAL A 31 4.90 5.51 -12.12
N ASP A 32 5.53 4.61 -12.86
CA ASP A 32 5.76 3.21 -12.45
C ASP A 32 6.86 2.59 -13.33
N LEU A 33 7.46 1.48 -12.90
CA LEU A 33 8.32 0.65 -13.76
C LEU A 33 7.51 -0.31 -14.64
N LYS A 34 6.30 -0.64 -14.21
CA LYS A 34 5.37 -1.47 -14.97
C LYS A 34 4.48 -0.56 -15.81
N GLU A 35 4.38 -0.86 -17.10
CA GLU A 35 3.54 -0.13 -18.04
C GLU A 35 2.09 -0.05 -17.57
N SER A 36 1.47 1.10 -17.77
CA SER A 36 0.07 1.36 -17.46
C SER A 36 -0.76 1.42 -18.74
N LYS A 37 -2.06 1.09 -18.63
CA LYS A 37 -3.00 1.21 -19.74
C LYS A 37 -3.12 2.67 -20.18
N GLU A 38 -3.24 2.91 -21.46
CA GLU A 38 -3.58 4.23 -22.01
C GLU A 38 -4.98 4.67 -21.57
N ARG A 39 -5.11 5.92 -21.17
CA ARG A 39 -6.38 6.56 -20.78
C ARG A 39 -6.40 8.01 -21.26
N LYS A 40 -7.58 8.56 -21.53
CA LYS A 40 -7.74 9.99 -21.81
C LYS A 40 -7.36 10.80 -20.58
N ASN A 41 -6.65 11.91 -20.76
CA ASN A 41 -6.15 12.79 -19.69
C ASN A 41 -5.15 12.11 -18.73
N PHE A 42 -4.48 11.05 -19.19
CA PHE A 42 -3.44 10.33 -18.46
C PHE A 42 -2.13 10.34 -19.24
N LYS A 43 -1.04 10.68 -18.56
CA LYS A 43 0.31 10.57 -19.11
C LYS A 43 1.15 9.64 -18.25
N PHE A 44 1.59 8.55 -18.81
CA PHE A 44 2.49 7.60 -18.16
C PHE A 44 3.95 7.94 -18.42
N HIS A 45 4.77 7.83 -17.37
CA HIS A 45 6.22 7.89 -17.43
C HIS A 45 6.81 6.63 -16.79
N ASN A 46 7.68 5.94 -17.52
CA ASN A 46 8.47 4.85 -16.98
C ASN A 46 9.72 5.44 -16.33
N ILE A 47 9.66 5.64 -15.02
CA ILE A 47 10.74 6.26 -14.22
C ILE A 47 11.01 5.38 -13.01
N ASP A 48 12.28 5.09 -12.77
CA ASP A 48 12.72 4.52 -11.50
C ASP A 48 12.80 5.64 -10.45
N LEU A 49 11.95 5.59 -9.45
CA LEU A 49 11.91 6.61 -8.40
C LEU A 49 13.23 6.73 -7.60
N ARG A 50 14.15 5.77 -7.74
CA ARG A 50 15.52 5.86 -7.17
C ARG A 50 16.41 6.83 -7.94
N ASP A 51 16.08 7.14 -9.18
CA ASP A 51 16.81 8.13 -9.98
C ASP A 51 16.39 9.55 -9.60
N THR A 52 17.24 10.19 -8.80
CA THR A 52 17.00 11.56 -8.31
C THR A 52 16.87 12.56 -9.45
N THR A 53 17.61 12.36 -10.54
CA THR A 53 17.60 13.27 -11.69
C THR A 53 16.29 13.17 -12.46
N GLU A 54 15.86 11.95 -12.81
CA GLU A 54 14.60 11.73 -13.54
C GLU A 54 13.39 12.23 -12.71
N VAL A 55 13.37 11.95 -11.41
CA VAL A 55 12.30 12.45 -10.53
C VAL A 55 12.30 13.97 -10.45
N SER A 56 13.47 14.61 -10.31
CA SER A 56 13.55 16.08 -10.28
C SER A 56 13.08 16.71 -11.59
N VAL A 57 13.49 16.17 -12.73
CA VAL A 57 13.07 16.62 -14.06
C VAL A 57 11.57 16.48 -14.26
N LEU A 58 10.97 15.38 -13.77
CA LEU A 58 9.51 15.21 -13.81
C LEU A 58 8.78 16.35 -13.08
N PHE A 59 9.25 16.72 -11.88
CA PHE A 59 8.68 17.84 -11.13
C PHE A 59 8.95 19.21 -11.76
N ASP A 60 9.92 19.33 -12.66
CA ASP A 60 10.17 20.55 -13.42
C ASP A 60 9.30 20.64 -14.69
N TRP A 61 8.84 19.51 -15.24
CA TRP A 61 7.97 19.49 -16.42
C TRP A 61 6.50 19.80 -16.13
N TYR A 62 6.05 19.58 -14.89
CA TYR A 62 4.65 19.71 -14.53
C TYR A 62 4.46 20.57 -13.29
N GLU A 63 3.35 21.32 -13.27
CA GLU A 63 2.83 21.96 -12.07
C GLU A 63 1.77 21.04 -11.43
N PHE A 64 2.09 20.42 -10.30
CA PHE A 64 1.20 19.51 -9.62
C PHE A 64 0.36 20.20 -8.54
N GLU A 65 -0.96 19.98 -8.57
CA GLU A 65 -1.86 20.33 -7.45
C GLU A 65 -1.60 19.45 -6.23
N GLY A 66 -1.24 18.19 -6.48
CA GLY A 66 -0.91 17.22 -5.44
C GLY A 66 -0.16 16.02 -5.99
N CYS A 67 0.48 15.30 -5.09
CA CYS A 67 1.17 14.04 -5.33
C CYS A 67 0.59 12.95 -4.42
N ILE A 68 0.09 11.87 -5.01
CA ILE A 68 -0.31 10.68 -4.26
C ILE A 68 0.78 9.62 -4.46
N ASN A 69 1.58 9.43 -3.41
CA ASN A 69 2.68 8.48 -3.43
C ASN A 69 2.20 7.11 -2.92
N SER A 70 1.70 6.28 -3.82
CA SER A 70 1.29 4.90 -3.55
C SER A 70 2.40 3.87 -3.84
N PHE A 71 3.60 4.34 -4.12
CA PHE A 71 4.75 3.49 -4.38
C PHE A 71 5.15 2.66 -3.15
N GLY A 72 5.44 1.39 -3.40
CA GLY A 72 5.98 0.48 -2.40
C GLY A 72 6.26 -0.90 -2.98
N ILE A 73 7.30 -1.54 -2.44
CA ILE A 73 7.61 -2.92 -2.80
C ILE A 73 6.70 -3.86 -1.99
N LYS A 74 5.97 -4.72 -2.70
CA LYS A 74 5.06 -5.71 -2.11
C LYS A 74 5.68 -7.10 -2.16
N GLY A 75 5.52 -7.86 -1.10
CA GLY A 75 5.98 -9.25 -1.02
C GLY A 75 5.58 -9.90 0.29
N THR A 76 5.84 -11.19 0.42
CA THR A 76 5.54 -11.94 1.62
C THR A 76 6.59 -11.68 2.72
N PRO A 77 6.28 -11.92 4.01
CA PRO A 77 7.28 -11.84 5.08
C PRO A 77 8.51 -12.73 4.84
N LYS A 78 8.33 -13.86 4.15
CA LYS A 78 9.43 -14.76 3.77
C LYS A 78 10.36 -14.07 2.76
N THR A 79 9.83 -13.57 1.65
CA THR A 79 10.63 -12.91 0.61
C THR A 79 11.36 -11.67 1.13
N ALA A 80 10.73 -10.92 2.03
CA ALA A 80 11.34 -9.75 2.66
C ALA A 80 12.50 -10.11 3.61
N LYS A 81 12.43 -11.27 4.26
CA LYS A 81 13.54 -11.77 5.11
C LYS A 81 14.70 -12.32 4.29
N GLU A 82 14.41 -12.95 3.17
CA GLU A 82 15.42 -13.52 2.27
C GLU A 82 16.14 -12.45 1.44
N ASN A 83 15.45 -11.35 1.10
CA ASN A 83 15.94 -10.27 0.24
C ASN A 83 15.70 -8.88 0.86
N PRO A 84 16.24 -8.59 2.06
CA PRO A 84 15.89 -7.36 2.80
C PRO A 84 16.30 -6.07 2.10
N VAL A 85 17.40 -6.08 1.35
CA VAL A 85 17.89 -4.90 0.62
C VAL A 85 16.91 -4.53 -0.50
N ASP A 86 16.34 -5.52 -1.20
CA ASP A 86 15.40 -5.30 -2.30
C ASP A 86 14.08 -4.65 -1.83
N PHE A 87 13.78 -4.72 -0.53
CA PHE A 87 12.64 -4.02 0.08
C PHE A 87 13.03 -2.64 0.61
N LEU A 88 14.18 -2.53 1.27
CA LEU A 88 14.58 -1.29 1.94
C LEU A 88 15.06 -0.23 0.96
N GLU A 89 16.04 -0.57 0.12
CA GLU A 89 16.72 0.41 -0.73
C GLU A 89 15.77 1.13 -1.68
N PRO A 90 15.00 0.44 -2.54
CA PRO A 90 14.13 1.14 -3.49
C PRO A 90 13.04 1.93 -2.78
N SER A 91 12.48 1.37 -1.69
CA SER A 91 11.43 2.06 -0.93
C SER A 91 11.93 3.33 -0.27
N ILE A 92 13.10 3.30 0.38
CA ILE A 92 13.65 4.48 1.07
C ILE A 92 14.08 5.53 0.04
N LYS A 93 14.90 5.17 -0.95
CA LYS A 93 15.40 6.11 -1.96
C LYS A 93 14.27 6.75 -2.76
N GLY A 94 13.34 5.94 -3.27
CA GLY A 94 12.22 6.45 -4.08
C GLY A 94 11.30 7.37 -3.28
N ASN A 95 10.97 7.00 -2.03
CA ASN A 95 10.13 7.86 -1.18
C ASN A 95 10.83 9.17 -0.81
N PHE A 96 12.13 9.14 -0.53
CA PHE A 96 12.90 10.37 -0.24
C PHE A 96 12.90 11.31 -1.43
N ASN A 97 13.17 10.82 -2.65
CA ASN A 97 13.12 11.63 -3.86
C ASN A 97 11.76 12.31 -4.07
N ILE A 98 10.66 11.60 -3.80
CA ILE A 98 9.30 12.18 -3.90
C ILE A 98 9.08 13.23 -2.82
N ILE A 99 9.43 12.96 -1.56
CA ILE A 99 9.27 13.90 -0.43
C ILE A 99 10.05 15.19 -0.69
N GLU A 100 11.33 15.08 -1.09
CA GLU A 100 12.19 16.22 -1.38
C GLU A 100 11.65 17.09 -2.52
N ASN A 101 11.15 16.48 -3.58
CA ASN A 101 10.60 17.23 -4.71
C ASN A 101 9.24 17.85 -4.39
N CYS A 102 8.38 17.18 -3.61
CA CYS A 102 7.15 17.77 -3.10
C CYS A 102 7.44 18.99 -2.21
N PHE A 103 8.43 18.88 -1.32
CA PHE A 103 8.87 20.03 -0.52
C PHE A 103 9.43 21.16 -1.39
N ARG A 104 10.35 20.86 -2.33
CA ARG A 104 10.99 21.84 -3.23
C ARG A 104 9.97 22.63 -4.05
N LYS A 105 8.89 21.99 -4.49
CA LYS A 105 7.84 22.57 -5.35
C LYS A 105 6.59 22.98 -4.59
N ASP A 106 6.58 22.83 -3.27
CA ASP A 106 5.43 23.09 -2.39
C ASP A 106 4.14 22.34 -2.81
N VAL A 107 4.31 21.10 -3.28
CA VAL A 107 3.22 20.21 -3.70
C VAL A 107 2.64 19.47 -2.50
N TRP A 108 1.30 19.42 -2.39
CA TRP A 108 0.65 18.61 -1.36
C TRP A 108 0.93 17.12 -1.57
N LEU A 109 1.52 16.46 -0.58
CA LEU A 109 1.86 15.04 -0.64
C LEU A 109 0.90 14.20 0.19
N VAL A 110 0.30 13.16 -0.41
CA VAL A 110 -0.28 12.05 0.37
C VAL A 110 0.64 10.86 0.29
N PHE A 111 1.26 10.54 1.41
CA PHE A 111 2.17 9.40 1.54
C PHE A 111 1.42 8.17 2.02
N MET A 112 1.43 7.12 1.21
CA MET A 112 0.84 5.83 1.57
C MET A 112 1.85 4.99 2.34
N SER A 113 1.67 4.94 3.64
CA SER A 113 2.37 4.07 4.57
C SER A 113 1.71 2.67 4.62
N SER A 114 1.65 2.03 5.76
CA SER A 114 1.09 0.68 5.91
C SER A 114 0.76 0.37 7.36
N VAL A 115 -0.22 -0.49 7.58
CA VAL A 115 -0.44 -1.17 8.87
C VAL A 115 0.80 -1.91 9.40
N GLY A 116 1.71 -2.30 8.52
CA GLY A 116 2.97 -2.97 8.89
C GLY A 116 3.89 -2.13 9.77
N VAL A 117 3.72 -0.80 9.85
CA VAL A 117 4.56 0.06 10.70
C VAL A 117 4.36 -0.16 12.20
N TYR A 118 3.28 -0.83 12.60
CA TYR A 118 2.98 -1.07 14.01
C TYR A 118 3.74 -2.26 14.58
N GLU A 119 3.96 -2.22 15.90
CA GLU A 119 4.26 -3.40 16.69
C GLU A 119 3.06 -4.35 16.72
N SER A 120 3.31 -5.63 16.94
CA SER A 120 2.22 -6.60 17.20
C SER A 120 1.44 -6.18 18.45
N ALA A 121 0.19 -5.78 18.26
CA ALA A 121 -0.69 -5.31 19.33
C ALA A 121 -2.15 -5.74 19.05
N PRO A 122 -3.00 -5.80 20.09
CA PRO A 122 -4.41 -6.12 19.91
C PRO A 122 -5.16 -5.11 19.02
N GLU A 123 -4.74 -3.85 19.04
CA GLU A 123 -5.29 -2.74 18.27
C GLU A 123 -4.19 -1.75 17.90
N PHE A 124 -4.25 -1.20 16.69
CA PHE A 124 -3.26 -0.27 16.19
C PHE A 124 -3.73 1.17 16.35
N ILE A 125 -3.04 1.91 17.20
CA ILE A 125 -3.33 3.31 17.51
C ILE A 125 -2.24 4.19 16.91
N GLU A 126 -2.62 5.23 16.16
CA GLU A 126 -1.72 6.07 15.36
C GLU A 126 -0.50 6.60 16.16
N ASP A 127 -0.73 7.05 17.40
CA ASP A 127 0.30 7.65 18.24
C ASP A 127 1.32 6.66 18.84
N THR A 128 1.10 5.36 18.66
CA THR A 128 1.98 4.34 19.26
C THR A 128 3.21 4.03 18.42
N VAL A 129 3.22 4.35 17.13
CA VAL A 129 4.28 4.00 16.18
C VAL A 129 5.66 4.45 16.68
N TRP A 130 5.78 5.66 17.21
CA TRP A 130 7.07 6.20 17.66
C TRP A 130 7.48 5.77 19.08
N LYS A 131 6.64 5.03 19.77
CA LYS A 131 6.91 4.50 21.12
C LYS A 131 7.35 3.05 21.11
N THR A 132 7.27 2.39 19.95
CA THR A 132 7.50 0.95 19.79
C THR A 132 8.38 0.64 18.59
N LEU A 133 8.88 -0.59 18.49
CA LEU A 133 9.52 -1.10 17.29
C LEU A 133 8.47 -1.76 16.39
N PRO A 134 8.71 -1.84 15.06
CA PRO A 134 7.80 -2.56 14.17
C PRO A 134 7.79 -4.06 14.47
N SER A 135 6.71 -4.73 14.02
CA SER A 135 6.58 -6.18 14.14
C SER A 135 7.77 -6.92 13.52
N GLN A 136 8.26 -7.93 14.23
CA GLN A 136 9.31 -8.82 13.73
C GLN A 136 8.86 -9.65 12.51
N HIS A 137 7.55 -9.79 12.31
CA HIS A 137 6.99 -10.48 11.14
C HIS A 137 7.19 -9.69 9.84
N ASP A 138 7.15 -8.34 9.93
CA ASP A 138 7.26 -7.42 8.78
C ASP A 138 8.42 -6.42 8.94
N TRP A 139 9.50 -6.82 9.60
CA TRP A 139 10.59 -5.93 10.03
C TRP A 139 11.10 -4.99 8.93
N TYR A 140 11.57 -5.52 7.82
CA TYR A 140 12.14 -4.70 6.73
C TYR A 140 11.09 -3.88 5.96
N PRO A 141 9.94 -4.44 5.58
CA PRO A 141 8.85 -3.65 4.98
C PRO A 141 8.35 -2.54 5.90
N SER A 142 8.31 -2.77 7.21
CA SER A 142 7.89 -1.76 8.19
C SER A 142 8.85 -0.59 8.26
N TRP A 143 10.15 -0.85 8.35
CA TRP A 143 11.17 0.20 8.33
C TRP A 143 11.19 0.96 7.01
N SER A 144 10.94 0.31 5.88
CA SER A 144 10.84 0.96 4.57
C SER A 144 9.72 2.02 4.49
N LYS A 145 8.74 1.96 5.40
CA LYS A 145 7.66 2.94 5.54
C LYS A 145 7.84 3.87 6.73
N ARG A 146 8.32 3.39 7.88
CA ARG A 146 8.60 4.27 9.05
C ARG A 146 9.67 5.33 8.76
N VAL A 147 10.73 4.96 8.04
CA VAL A 147 11.81 5.92 7.74
C VAL A 147 11.32 7.10 6.89
N PRO A 148 10.55 6.93 5.81
CA PRO A 148 9.92 8.05 5.12
C PRO A 148 8.93 8.86 5.98
N GLU A 149 8.15 8.24 6.88
CA GLU A 149 7.31 8.99 7.83
C GLU A 149 8.16 9.90 8.73
N LEU A 150 9.24 9.37 9.29
CA LEU A 150 10.20 10.16 10.10
C LEU A 150 10.82 11.30 9.28
N TYR A 151 11.10 11.06 8.01
CA TYR A 151 11.65 12.08 7.12
C TYR A 151 10.67 13.23 6.87
N LEU A 152 9.37 12.93 6.70
CA LEU A 152 8.30 13.94 6.64
C LEU A 152 8.22 14.78 7.93
N GLU A 153 8.28 14.12 9.10
CA GLU A 153 8.30 14.83 10.39
C GLU A 153 9.52 15.75 10.51
N ALA A 154 10.71 15.29 10.05
CA ALA A 154 11.92 16.11 10.07
C ALA A 154 11.78 17.38 9.21
N TYR A 155 11.15 17.31 8.03
CA TYR A 155 10.81 18.49 7.22
C TYR A 155 9.80 19.40 7.94
N GLY A 156 8.84 18.83 8.64
CA GLY A 156 7.89 19.58 9.47
C GLY A 156 8.59 20.37 10.56
N VAL A 157 9.54 19.76 11.28
CA VAL A 157 10.30 20.37 12.36
C VAL A 157 11.26 21.43 11.82
N GLN A 158 12.05 21.10 10.82
CA GLN A 158 13.14 21.96 10.34
C GLN A 158 12.63 23.13 9.49
N HIS A 159 11.63 22.91 8.64
CA HIS A 159 11.17 23.86 7.64
C HIS A 159 9.74 24.33 7.87
N ASN A 160 9.05 23.88 8.94
CA ASN A 160 7.63 24.11 9.17
C ASN A 160 6.74 23.69 7.98
N TRP A 161 7.20 22.70 7.19
CA TRP A 161 6.45 22.20 6.04
C TRP A 161 5.40 21.21 6.51
N LYS A 162 4.12 21.52 6.20
CA LYS A 162 2.95 20.73 6.62
C LYS A 162 2.08 20.28 5.44
N ASN A 163 2.56 20.44 4.21
CA ASN A 163 1.79 20.07 3.02
C ASN A 163 1.88 18.57 2.75
N TRP A 164 1.56 17.77 3.76
CA TRP A 164 1.52 16.33 3.64
C TRP A 164 0.46 15.67 4.52
N THR A 165 0.02 14.49 4.07
CA THR A 165 -0.82 13.54 4.79
C THR A 165 -0.12 12.19 4.81
N VAL A 166 -0.18 11.45 5.91
CA VAL A 166 0.21 10.04 5.97
C VAL A 166 -1.03 9.19 6.14
N VAL A 167 -1.23 8.20 5.28
CA VAL A 167 -2.28 7.19 5.43
C VAL A 167 -1.67 5.82 5.66
N ARG A 168 -2.18 5.07 6.62
CA ARG A 168 -1.72 3.73 6.99
C ARG A 168 -2.85 2.72 6.73
N PRO A 169 -2.99 2.21 5.50
CA PRO A 169 -4.05 1.27 5.18
C PRO A 169 -3.83 -0.09 5.82
N ALA A 170 -4.93 -0.75 6.16
CA ALA A 170 -5.02 -2.15 6.58
C ALA A 170 -4.62 -3.10 5.45
N ASN A 171 -5.07 -4.37 5.48
CA ASN A 171 -4.75 -5.31 4.42
C ASN A 171 -5.60 -5.01 3.18
N ILE A 172 -4.98 -4.35 2.20
CA ILE A 172 -5.67 -3.92 0.99
C ILE A 172 -5.90 -5.10 0.06
N PHE A 173 -7.09 -5.16 -0.54
CA PHE A 173 -7.45 -6.12 -1.57
C PHE A 173 -8.27 -5.46 -2.69
N GLY A 174 -8.30 -6.07 -3.85
CA GLY A 174 -9.12 -5.61 -4.99
C GLY A 174 -8.64 -6.16 -6.32
N GLU A 175 -9.23 -5.65 -7.37
CA GLU A 175 -8.79 -5.86 -8.75
C GLU A 175 -7.37 -5.31 -8.90
N TYR A 176 -6.60 -5.89 -9.79
CA TYR A 176 -5.19 -5.57 -10.03
C TYR A 176 -4.21 -6.05 -8.95
N ASP A 177 -4.66 -6.88 -7.97
CA ASP A 177 -3.75 -7.48 -7.01
C ASP A 177 -2.83 -8.52 -7.67
N ASN A 178 -1.75 -8.88 -6.97
CA ASN A 178 -0.80 -9.86 -7.45
C ASN A 178 -1.28 -11.28 -7.10
N PHE A 179 -1.54 -12.11 -8.12
CA PHE A 179 -1.88 -13.52 -7.99
C PHE A 179 -0.68 -14.46 -8.26
N GLY A 180 0.52 -13.90 -8.41
CA GLY A 180 1.76 -14.65 -8.66
C GLY A 180 2.40 -15.21 -7.39
N GLU A 181 3.69 -15.53 -7.49
CA GLU A 181 4.49 -16.16 -6.42
C GLU A 181 4.50 -15.35 -5.11
N TRP A 182 4.43 -14.01 -5.21
CA TRP A 182 4.48 -13.10 -4.07
C TRP A 182 3.08 -12.60 -3.63
N ALA A 183 2.05 -13.37 -3.97
CA ALA A 183 0.69 -13.05 -3.58
C ALA A 183 0.51 -13.07 -2.06
N MET A 184 -0.19 -12.04 -1.54
CA MET A 184 -0.60 -11.99 -0.14
C MET A 184 -1.70 -13.02 0.14
N ALA A 185 -2.06 -13.20 1.41
CA ALA A 185 -2.97 -14.27 1.85
C ALA A 185 -4.29 -14.31 1.08
N LEU A 186 -4.94 -13.15 0.85
CA LEU A 186 -6.26 -13.13 0.18
C LEU A 186 -6.13 -13.52 -1.31
N PRO A 187 -5.32 -12.84 -2.16
CA PRO A 187 -5.20 -13.23 -3.56
C PRO A 187 -4.63 -14.65 -3.74
N ALA A 188 -3.74 -15.12 -2.86
CA ALA A 188 -3.23 -16.49 -2.91
C ALA A 188 -4.34 -17.51 -2.66
N ASN A 189 -5.25 -17.27 -1.71
CA ASN A 189 -6.37 -18.18 -1.45
C ASN A 189 -7.46 -18.09 -2.53
N ILE A 190 -7.72 -16.90 -3.11
CA ILE A 190 -8.57 -16.78 -4.28
C ILE A 190 -8.06 -17.67 -5.43
N LYS A 191 -6.76 -17.58 -5.71
CA LYS A 191 -6.12 -18.42 -6.74
C LYS A 191 -6.25 -19.90 -6.44
N LYS A 192 -5.95 -20.33 -5.20
CA LYS A 192 -6.09 -21.73 -4.78
C LYS A 192 -7.52 -22.25 -4.99
N VAL A 193 -8.53 -21.49 -4.58
CA VAL A 193 -9.94 -21.85 -4.76
C VAL A 193 -10.32 -21.89 -6.24
N TYR A 194 -9.84 -20.94 -7.03
CA TYR A 194 -10.13 -20.87 -8.47
C TYR A 194 -9.57 -22.09 -9.23
N GLU A 195 -8.32 -22.47 -8.92
CA GLU A 195 -7.59 -23.56 -9.59
C GLU A 195 -7.95 -24.96 -9.03
N SER A 196 -8.59 -25.03 -7.84
CA SER A 196 -8.93 -26.31 -7.22
C SER A 196 -10.13 -26.98 -7.84
N GLU A 197 -10.10 -28.34 -7.87
CA GLU A 197 -11.19 -29.22 -8.31
C GLU A 197 -11.96 -29.88 -7.14
N GLY A 198 -11.68 -29.52 -5.88
CA GLY A 198 -12.43 -30.06 -4.74
C GLY A 198 -11.74 -29.96 -3.39
N GLU A 199 -10.44 -29.68 -3.34
CA GLU A 199 -9.71 -29.59 -2.07
C GLU A 199 -8.64 -28.52 -2.12
N ILE A 200 -8.45 -27.77 -1.01
CA ILE A 200 -7.34 -26.85 -0.80
C ILE A 200 -6.69 -27.06 0.57
N VAL A 201 -5.40 -26.71 0.65
CA VAL A 201 -4.65 -26.70 1.91
C VAL A 201 -4.43 -25.27 2.37
N GLY A 202 -5.00 -24.89 3.51
CA GLY A 202 -4.72 -23.66 4.24
C GLY A 202 -3.45 -23.80 5.08
N TRP A 203 -2.68 -22.73 5.25
CA TRP A 203 -1.53 -22.72 6.14
C TRP A 203 -1.94 -22.33 7.55
N GLY A 204 -1.31 -22.94 8.55
CA GLY A 204 -1.62 -22.75 9.96
C GLY A 204 -2.95 -23.38 10.35
N ASP A 205 -3.69 -22.73 11.24
CA ASP A 205 -5.00 -23.18 11.75
C ASP A 205 -6.17 -22.28 11.32
N GLY A 206 -5.88 -21.20 10.58
CA GLY A 206 -6.88 -20.24 10.11
C GLY A 206 -7.42 -19.28 11.18
N THR A 207 -6.91 -19.33 12.41
CA THR A 207 -7.36 -18.44 13.52
C THR A 207 -6.88 -16.99 13.44
N PRO A 208 -5.71 -16.66 12.85
CA PRO A 208 -5.25 -15.27 12.77
C PRO A 208 -6.29 -14.36 12.11
N THR A 209 -6.39 -13.14 12.63
CA THR A 209 -7.38 -12.16 12.15
C THR A 209 -6.74 -10.98 11.46
N ARG A 210 -7.47 -10.41 10.49
CA ARG A 210 -7.06 -9.23 9.71
C ARG A 210 -8.25 -8.31 9.53
N ASP A 211 -7.93 -7.02 9.47
CA ASP A 211 -8.80 -6.01 8.87
C ASP A 211 -8.47 -5.97 7.36
N PHE A 212 -9.49 -6.12 6.52
CA PHE A 212 -9.37 -6.04 5.06
C PHE A 212 -10.09 -4.82 4.55
N ILE A 213 -9.42 -4.01 3.73
CA ILE A 213 -10.01 -2.82 3.11
C ILE A 213 -9.94 -2.90 1.59
N TYR A 214 -11.01 -2.50 0.91
CA TYR A 214 -11.06 -2.49 -0.55
C TYR A 214 -10.18 -1.38 -1.13
N ALA A 215 -9.43 -1.68 -2.19
CA ALA A 215 -8.49 -0.75 -2.81
C ALA A 215 -9.15 0.52 -3.35
N GLY A 216 -10.38 0.41 -3.84
CA GLY A 216 -11.17 1.56 -4.27
C GLY A 216 -11.53 2.51 -3.14
N ASP A 217 -11.79 1.99 -1.93
CA ASP A 217 -12.06 2.82 -0.74
C ASP A 217 -10.80 3.52 -0.24
N VAL A 218 -9.65 2.81 -0.27
CA VAL A 218 -8.34 3.41 0.02
C VAL A 218 -8.05 4.55 -0.96
N ALA A 219 -8.31 4.34 -2.26
CA ALA A 219 -8.13 5.37 -3.27
C ALA A 219 -9.02 6.59 -3.00
N SER A 220 -10.32 6.39 -2.72
CA SER A 220 -11.27 7.45 -2.39
C SER A 220 -10.82 8.27 -1.18
N ALA A 221 -10.45 7.60 -0.08
CA ALA A 221 -9.98 8.26 1.13
C ALA A 221 -8.69 9.06 0.88
N THR A 222 -7.76 8.48 0.14
CA THR A 222 -6.47 9.11 -0.20
C THR A 222 -6.67 10.37 -1.05
N ILE A 223 -7.54 10.29 -2.07
CA ILE A 223 -7.88 11.45 -2.92
C ILE A 223 -8.55 12.55 -2.07
N LYS A 224 -9.48 12.18 -1.19
CA LYS A 224 -10.13 13.14 -0.29
C LYS A 224 -9.12 13.85 0.62
N CYS A 225 -8.15 13.12 1.19
CA CYS A 225 -7.09 13.72 1.99
C CYS A 225 -6.28 14.76 1.19
N MET A 226 -6.00 14.51 -0.09
CA MET A 226 -5.33 15.45 -0.98
C MET A 226 -6.20 16.68 -1.28
N GLU A 227 -7.46 16.46 -1.66
CA GLU A 227 -8.40 17.54 -2.04
C GLU A 227 -8.68 18.50 -0.86
N GLU A 228 -8.83 17.96 0.34
CA GLU A 228 -9.10 18.73 1.56
C GLU A 228 -7.82 19.23 2.27
N LYS A 229 -6.64 18.86 1.75
CA LYS A 229 -5.32 19.22 2.30
C LYS A 229 -5.25 18.92 3.82
N LEU A 230 -5.54 17.67 4.18
CA LEU A 230 -5.59 17.24 5.57
C LEU A 230 -4.19 16.91 6.09
N HIS A 231 -3.62 17.79 6.92
CA HIS A 231 -2.35 17.50 7.58
C HIS A 231 -2.57 16.55 8.78
N ILE A 232 -2.66 15.25 8.49
CA ILE A 232 -2.89 14.19 9.48
C ILE A 232 -2.05 12.97 9.19
N THR A 233 -1.85 12.15 10.22
CA THR A 233 -1.47 10.73 10.08
C THR A 233 -2.66 9.91 10.53
N SER A 234 -3.19 9.04 9.67
CA SER A 234 -4.41 8.29 9.97
C SER A 234 -4.36 6.85 9.46
N ASN A 235 -4.95 5.98 10.24
CA ASN A 235 -5.25 4.62 9.83
C ASN A 235 -6.41 4.60 8.83
N LEU A 236 -6.33 3.68 7.85
CA LEU A 236 -7.43 3.37 6.93
C LEU A 236 -7.77 1.90 7.05
N GLY A 237 -8.85 1.58 7.72
CA GLY A 237 -9.36 0.21 7.91
C GLY A 237 -10.86 0.13 7.65
N SER A 238 -11.37 -1.09 7.52
CA SER A 238 -12.81 -1.35 7.44
C SER A 238 -13.48 -1.31 8.81
N GLY A 239 -12.71 -1.47 9.89
CA GLY A 239 -13.19 -1.67 11.24
C GLY A 239 -13.69 -3.09 11.52
N GLU A 240 -13.69 -3.97 10.52
CA GLU A 240 -14.09 -5.37 10.67
C GLU A 240 -12.87 -6.28 10.83
N GLU A 241 -12.93 -7.14 11.83
CA GLU A 241 -11.92 -8.16 12.08
C GLU A 241 -12.38 -9.52 11.55
N ILE A 242 -11.65 -10.06 10.58
CA ILE A 242 -11.99 -11.31 9.87
C ILE A 242 -10.87 -12.32 10.05
N SER A 243 -11.20 -13.56 10.50
CA SER A 243 -10.22 -14.64 10.54
C SER A 243 -9.86 -15.14 9.15
N ILE A 244 -8.64 -15.67 9.00
CA ILE A 244 -8.19 -16.28 7.74
C ILE A 244 -9.14 -17.41 7.34
N LYS A 245 -9.65 -18.19 8.31
CA LYS A 245 -10.67 -19.22 8.04
C LYS A 245 -11.94 -18.62 7.44
N ARG A 246 -12.52 -17.57 8.06
CA ARG A 246 -13.72 -16.89 7.55
C ARG A 246 -13.48 -16.29 6.16
N MET A 247 -12.28 -15.75 5.91
CA MET A 247 -11.88 -15.26 4.59
C MET A 247 -11.93 -16.38 3.54
N VAL A 248 -11.33 -17.54 3.83
CA VAL A 248 -11.32 -18.71 2.93
C VAL A 248 -12.74 -19.23 2.69
N ASP A 249 -13.53 -19.39 3.75
CA ASP A 249 -14.93 -19.82 3.65
C ASP A 249 -15.75 -18.86 2.77
N THR A 250 -15.49 -17.54 2.87
CA THR A 250 -16.16 -16.53 2.04
C THR A 250 -15.74 -16.66 0.58
N ILE A 251 -14.46 -16.87 0.28
CA ILE A 251 -13.97 -17.08 -1.10
C ILE A 251 -14.65 -18.30 -1.72
N ILE A 252 -14.70 -19.43 -0.98
CA ILE A 252 -15.36 -20.65 -1.45
C ILE A 252 -16.85 -20.40 -1.72
N LYS A 253 -17.55 -19.77 -0.78
CA LYS A 253 -18.96 -19.43 -0.94
C LYS A 253 -19.22 -18.58 -2.20
N VAL A 254 -18.41 -17.54 -2.41
CA VAL A 254 -18.56 -16.63 -3.57
C VAL A 254 -18.20 -17.34 -4.89
N SER A 255 -17.24 -18.27 -4.87
CA SER A 255 -16.86 -19.03 -6.07
C SER A 255 -17.94 -19.99 -6.57
N GLY A 256 -18.92 -20.34 -5.74
CA GLY A 256 -19.95 -21.36 -6.04
C GLY A 256 -19.41 -22.79 -6.12
N LYS A 257 -18.11 -23.00 -5.83
CA LYS A 257 -17.47 -24.32 -5.86
C LYS A 257 -17.71 -25.09 -4.55
N ASN A 258 -17.74 -26.43 -4.66
CA ASN A 258 -17.73 -27.31 -3.48
C ASN A 258 -16.28 -27.74 -3.19
N ILE A 259 -15.63 -27.05 -2.22
CA ILE A 259 -14.24 -27.25 -1.90
C ILE A 259 -14.09 -27.59 -0.42
N ASN A 260 -13.37 -28.68 -0.15
CA ASN A 260 -12.96 -29.06 1.20
C ASN A 260 -11.67 -28.33 1.58
N VAL A 261 -11.57 -27.86 2.84
CA VAL A 261 -10.38 -27.16 3.34
C VAL A 261 -9.72 -28.00 4.43
N THR A 262 -8.47 -28.35 4.22
CA THR A 262 -7.60 -28.94 5.24
C THR A 262 -6.58 -27.91 5.68
N TRP A 263 -6.22 -27.90 7.00
CA TRP A 263 -5.29 -26.93 7.55
C TRP A 263 -3.97 -27.60 7.93
N ASP A 264 -2.87 -27.13 7.34
CA ASP A 264 -1.52 -27.58 7.65
C ASP A 264 -0.90 -26.76 8.78
N THR A 265 -1.07 -27.25 10.00
CA THR A 265 -0.53 -26.61 11.22
C THR A 265 0.98 -26.68 11.35
N SER A 266 1.68 -27.41 10.48
CA SER A 266 3.15 -27.37 10.39
C SER A 266 3.68 -26.09 9.73
N LYS A 267 2.79 -25.34 9.04
CA LYS A 267 3.10 -24.05 8.40
C LYS A 267 2.84 -22.89 9.36
N PRO A 268 3.57 -21.77 9.20
CA PRO A 268 3.40 -20.61 10.06
C PRO A 268 1.98 -20.03 10.02
N ASN A 269 1.43 -19.69 11.17
CA ASN A 269 0.17 -18.94 11.30
C ASN A 269 0.31 -17.46 10.93
N GLY A 270 1.53 -16.92 11.00
CA GLY A 270 1.78 -15.49 10.86
C GLY A 270 1.41 -14.71 12.15
N GLU A 271 1.25 -13.41 12.02
CA GLU A 271 0.88 -12.55 13.14
C GLU A 271 -0.55 -12.84 13.60
N PRO A 272 -0.81 -13.02 14.93
CA PRO A 272 -2.10 -13.47 15.41
C PRO A 272 -3.25 -12.50 15.11
N ARG A 273 -3.00 -11.18 15.23
CA ARG A 273 -4.05 -10.17 15.10
C ARG A 273 -3.52 -8.88 14.46
N ARG A 274 -4.32 -8.30 13.56
CA ARG A 274 -4.13 -6.96 13.01
C ARG A 274 -5.47 -6.27 12.85
N ARG A 275 -5.75 -5.31 13.74
CA ARG A 275 -6.96 -4.50 13.74
C ARG A 275 -6.59 -3.01 13.78
N MET A 276 -7.26 -2.22 12.94
CA MET A 276 -7.25 -0.76 12.99
C MET A 276 -8.33 -0.23 13.92
#